data_d681e8865b7d0f855c3fa7683c2fe9bb
#
_entry.id   d681e8865b7d0f855c3fa7683c2fe9bb
#
_cell.length_a   1.000
_cell.length_b   1.000
_cell.length_c   1.000
_cell.angle_alpha   90.00
_cell.angle_beta   90.00
_cell.angle_gamma   90.00
#
_symmetry.space_group_name_H-M   'P 1'
#
loop_
_entity.id
_entity.type
_entity.pdbx_description
1 polymer ?
#
loop_
_entity_poly.entity_id
_entity_poly.type
_entity_poly.pdbx_seq_one_letter_code
_entity_poly.pdbx_strand_id
1 'polypeptide(L)'
;MDTVFRVATAGDEAAIRQLFVEMLRTIFHTQEVEGYPAGYVGRFFTGGEDEILVAEQAGAVVGFLSLESHREGEPPFLYLDDFSVAAACRGQGIGFRLLDMAEEYAAALGLGEIHLHVERDNLGARRLYQRWGFGVLAEQGARLLLGKKL
;
A
#
# COMPACT_ATOMS: atom_id res chain seq x y z
N MET A 1 13.89 -5.27 -17.30
CA MET A 1 14.35 -5.85 -16.03
C MET A 1 13.18 -6.57 -15.37
N ASP A 2 13.40 -7.81 -14.98
CA ASP A 2 12.34 -8.61 -14.41
C ASP A 2 12.01 -8.14 -13.00
N THR A 3 10.72 -8.03 -12.73
CA THR A 3 10.21 -7.66 -11.42
C THR A 3 9.55 -8.87 -10.78
N VAL A 4 9.97 -9.20 -9.55
CA VAL A 4 9.36 -10.27 -8.76
C VAL A 4 8.41 -9.62 -7.77
N PHE A 5 7.17 -10.12 -7.73
CA PHE A 5 6.16 -9.67 -6.79
C PHE A 5 5.90 -10.78 -5.78
N ARG A 6 5.95 -10.44 -4.51
CA ARG A 6 5.79 -11.44 -3.45
C ARG A 6 5.36 -10.80 -2.14
N VAL A 7 5.00 -11.63 -1.18
CA VAL A 7 4.77 -11.18 0.19
C VAL A 7 6.13 -10.90 0.86
N ALA A 8 6.20 -9.84 1.63
CA ALA A 8 7.42 -9.47 2.34
C ALA A 8 7.73 -10.46 3.47
N THR A 9 9.01 -10.61 3.75
CA THR A 9 9.51 -11.38 4.89
C THR A 9 10.28 -10.44 5.83
N ALA A 10 10.64 -10.93 7.01
CA ALA A 10 11.39 -10.13 7.98
C ALA A 10 12.68 -9.55 7.41
N GLY A 11 13.31 -10.24 6.45
CA GLY A 11 14.51 -9.76 5.78
C GLY A 11 14.30 -8.51 4.93
N ASP A 12 13.06 -8.15 4.62
CA ASP A 12 12.72 -6.97 3.82
C ASP A 12 12.50 -5.71 4.67
N GLU A 13 12.52 -5.83 6.00
CA GLU A 13 12.16 -4.72 6.88
C GLU A 13 12.97 -3.47 6.64
N ALA A 14 14.30 -3.60 6.52
CA ALA A 14 15.19 -2.45 6.33
C ALA A 14 14.86 -1.70 5.03
N ALA A 15 14.62 -2.45 3.94
CA ALA A 15 14.29 -1.86 2.64
C ALA A 15 12.93 -1.16 2.67
N ILE A 16 11.93 -1.77 3.33
CA ILE A 16 10.60 -1.18 3.50
C ILE A 16 10.71 0.13 4.28
N ARG A 17 11.44 0.14 5.39
CA ARG A 17 11.66 1.35 6.19
C ARG A 17 12.31 2.46 5.37
N GLN A 18 13.29 2.12 4.54
CA GLN A 18 13.99 3.08 3.70
C GLN A 18 13.05 3.70 2.66
N LEU A 19 12.25 2.88 1.97
CA LEU A 19 11.28 3.37 0.99
C LEU A 19 10.23 4.28 1.63
N PHE A 20 9.78 3.96 2.84
CA PHE A 20 8.82 4.78 3.55
C PHE A 20 9.40 6.17 3.87
N VAL A 21 10.65 6.21 4.37
CA VAL A 21 11.33 7.48 4.65
C VAL A 21 11.50 8.30 3.39
N GLU A 22 11.91 7.70 2.28
CA GLU A 22 12.06 8.38 0.99
C GLU A 22 10.73 8.97 0.52
N MET A 23 9.64 8.23 0.69
CA MET A 23 8.29 8.69 0.36
C MET A 23 7.91 9.93 1.18
N LEU A 24 8.14 9.90 2.50
CA LEU A 24 7.83 11.02 3.37
C LEU A 24 8.65 12.26 3.02
N ARG A 25 9.93 12.10 2.72
CA ARG A 25 10.79 13.20 2.29
C ARG A 25 10.26 13.86 1.02
N THR A 26 9.77 13.07 0.09
CA THR A 26 9.18 13.57 -1.15
C THR A 26 7.87 14.31 -0.89
N ILE A 27 6.98 13.74 -0.08
CA ILE A 27 5.66 14.32 0.22
C ILE A 27 5.80 15.63 0.98
N PHE A 28 6.65 15.68 1.99
CA PHE A 28 6.79 16.85 2.86
C PHE A 28 7.90 17.82 2.43
N HIS A 29 8.62 17.50 1.35
CA HIS A 29 9.70 18.35 0.81
C HIS A 29 10.76 18.71 1.86
N THR A 30 11.12 17.76 2.73
CA THR A 30 12.11 17.95 3.78
C THR A 30 12.90 16.67 4.00
N GLN A 31 14.13 16.80 4.49
CA GLN A 31 14.95 15.65 4.88
C GLN A 31 14.63 15.17 6.29
N GLU A 32 13.98 16.03 7.08
CA GLU A 32 13.67 15.72 8.48
C GLU A 32 12.29 15.06 8.58
N VAL A 33 12.28 13.72 8.51
CA VAL A 33 11.05 12.94 8.65
C VAL A 33 11.31 11.79 9.63
N GLU A 34 10.26 11.38 10.32
CA GLU A 34 10.31 10.21 11.18
C GLU A 34 9.82 8.99 10.39
N GLY A 35 10.62 7.92 10.41
CA GLY A 35 10.21 6.65 9.83
C GLY A 35 9.22 5.91 10.73
N TYR A 36 8.98 4.64 10.41
CA TYR A 36 8.11 3.82 11.25
C TYR A 36 8.65 3.69 12.66
N PRO A 37 7.76 3.71 13.68
CA PRO A 37 8.17 3.39 15.06
C PRO A 37 8.79 2.00 15.15
N ALA A 38 9.62 1.79 16.17
CA ALA A 38 10.21 0.48 16.43
C ALA A 38 9.09 -0.57 16.60
N GLY A 39 9.24 -1.72 15.97
CA GLY A 39 8.29 -2.83 16.04
C GLY A 39 7.09 -2.70 15.10
N TYR A 40 6.88 -1.56 14.46
CA TYR A 40 5.71 -1.37 13.59
C TYR A 40 5.71 -2.34 12.40
N VAL A 41 6.83 -2.43 11.67
CA VAL A 41 6.92 -3.30 10.49
C VAL A 41 6.90 -4.77 10.90
N GLY A 42 7.53 -5.10 12.02
CA GLY A 42 7.61 -6.47 12.52
C GLY A 42 6.24 -7.13 12.79
N ARG A 43 5.22 -6.32 13.07
CA ARG A 43 3.87 -6.86 13.30
C ARG A 43 3.29 -7.57 12.08
N PHE A 44 3.79 -7.25 10.88
CA PHE A 44 3.33 -7.90 9.65
C PHE A 44 3.95 -9.28 9.42
N PHE A 45 4.92 -9.68 10.23
CA PHE A 45 5.64 -10.95 10.06
C PHE A 45 5.26 -12.00 11.11
N THR A 46 4.10 -11.85 11.74
CA THR A 46 3.67 -12.73 12.83
C THR A 46 2.75 -13.88 12.39
N GLY A 47 2.51 -14.01 11.08
CA GLY A 47 1.68 -15.08 10.54
C GLY A 47 0.18 -14.79 10.55
N GLY A 48 -0.23 -13.54 10.84
CA GLY A 48 -1.62 -13.11 10.75
C GLY A 48 -2.03 -12.75 9.32
N GLU A 49 -3.19 -12.11 9.19
CA GLU A 49 -3.71 -11.70 7.88
C GLU A 49 -3.14 -10.40 7.36
N ASP A 50 -2.58 -9.57 8.25
CA ASP A 50 -1.93 -8.33 7.83
C ASP A 50 -0.61 -8.67 7.15
N GLU A 51 -0.40 -8.11 5.96
CA GLU A 51 0.76 -8.45 5.13
C GLU A 51 1.32 -7.20 4.46
N ILE A 52 2.56 -7.29 4.01
CA ILE A 52 3.15 -6.30 3.12
C ILE A 52 3.51 -7.02 1.82
N LEU A 53 3.04 -6.46 0.70
CA LEU A 53 3.44 -6.93 -0.63
C LEU A 53 4.65 -6.13 -1.06
N VAL A 54 5.61 -6.77 -1.69
CA VAL A 54 6.80 -6.10 -2.22
C VAL A 54 7.04 -6.44 -3.68
N ALA A 55 7.66 -5.48 -4.38
CA ALA A 55 8.19 -5.65 -5.72
C ALA A 55 9.70 -5.59 -5.64
N GLU A 56 10.37 -6.53 -6.29
CA GLU A 56 11.82 -6.69 -6.22
C GLU A 56 12.41 -6.69 -7.62
N GLN A 57 13.46 -5.92 -7.82
CA GLN A 57 14.24 -5.92 -9.07
C GLN A 57 15.71 -6.11 -8.74
N ALA A 58 16.36 -7.07 -9.41
CA ALA A 58 17.78 -7.37 -9.22
C ALA A 58 18.14 -7.57 -7.73
N GLY A 59 17.24 -8.20 -6.96
CA GLY A 59 17.48 -8.49 -5.54
C GLY A 59 17.19 -7.33 -4.60
N ALA A 60 16.75 -6.18 -5.10
CA ALA A 60 16.42 -5.01 -4.28
C ALA A 60 14.92 -4.74 -4.26
N VAL A 61 14.35 -4.47 -3.08
CA VAL A 61 12.95 -4.08 -2.96
C VAL A 61 12.79 -2.66 -3.50
N VAL A 62 11.94 -2.51 -4.51
CA VAL A 62 11.71 -1.23 -5.19
C VAL A 62 10.29 -0.69 -5.01
N GLY A 63 9.43 -1.43 -4.33
CA GLY A 63 8.07 -0.98 -4.04
C GLY A 63 7.43 -1.83 -2.97
N PHE A 64 6.45 -1.27 -2.27
CA PHE A 64 5.69 -2.02 -1.29
C PHE A 64 4.27 -1.46 -1.13
N LEU A 65 3.39 -2.31 -0.60
CA LEU A 65 2.01 -1.96 -0.26
C LEU A 65 1.64 -2.72 1.01
N SER A 66 1.28 -2.00 2.07
CA SER A 66 0.87 -2.64 3.32
C SER A 66 -0.64 -2.87 3.35
N LEU A 67 -1.05 -4.03 3.85
CA LEU A 67 -2.43 -4.52 3.85
C LEU A 67 -2.86 -4.84 5.27
N GLU A 68 -4.03 -4.31 5.69
CA GLU A 68 -4.61 -4.60 6.99
C GLU A 68 -6.00 -5.21 6.82
N SER A 69 -6.21 -6.37 7.43
CA SER A 69 -7.50 -7.05 7.40
C SER A 69 -8.41 -6.50 8.51
N HIS A 70 -9.61 -6.11 8.14
CA HIS A 70 -10.63 -5.60 9.06
C HIS A 70 -11.87 -6.48 8.97
N ARG A 71 -11.83 -7.62 9.66
CA ARG A 71 -12.91 -8.60 9.63
C ARG A 71 -14.13 -8.17 10.41
N GLU A 72 -13.94 -7.27 11.39
CA GLU A 72 -15.01 -6.70 12.20
C GLU A 72 -15.79 -5.60 11.47
N GLY A 73 -15.32 -5.19 10.30
CA GLY A 73 -16.02 -4.20 9.47
C GLY A 73 -17.33 -4.75 8.90
N GLU A 74 -18.26 -3.86 8.58
CA GLU A 74 -19.54 -4.24 7.96
C GLU A 74 -19.75 -3.43 6.69
N PRO A 75 -19.38 -4.00 5.52
CA PRO A 75 -18.80 -5.34 5.34
C PRO A 75 -17.33 -5.43 5.75
N PRO A 76 -16.79 -6.65 5.95
CA PRO A 76 -15.36 -6.83 6.18
C PRO A 76 -14.56 -6.34 4.98
N PHE A 77 -13.40 -5.72 5.23
CA PHE A 77 -12.61 -5.12 4.15
C PHE A 77 -11.12 -5.27 4.38
N LEU A 78 -10.36 -5.15 3.31
CA LEU A 78 -8.90 -5.04 3.35
C LEU A 78 -8.56 -3.55 3.21
N TYR A 79 -7.79 -3.03 4.15
CA TYR A 79 -7.33 -1.65 4.10
C TYR A 79 -5.94 -1.59 3.47
N LEU A 80 -5.79 -0.75 2.45
CA LEU A 80 -4.51 -0.50 1.79
C LEU A 80 -3.93 0.76 2.43
N ASP A 81 -2.83 0.60 3.16
CA ASP A 81 -2.27 1.70 3.94
C ASP A 81 -1.11 2.38 3.21
N ASP A 82 0.12 2.01 3.54
CA ASP A 82 1.28 2.64 2.92
C ASP A 82 1.61 2.00 1.58
N PHE A 83 1.82 2.83 0.57
CA PHE A 83 2.02 2.40 -0.80
C PHE A 83 3.10 3.27 -1.44
N SER A 84 4.20 2.67 -1.83
CA SER A 84 5.31 3.41 -2.42
C SER A 84 6.04 2.60 -3.48
N VAL A 85 6.47 3.28 -4.55
CA VAL A 85 7.36 2.73 -5.56
C VAL A 85 8.54 3.67 -5.67
N ALA A 86 9.76 3.12 -5.67
CA ALA A 86 10.99 3.91 -5.79
C ALA A 86 10.91 4.82 -7.03
N ALA A 87 11.35 6.07 -6.90
CA ALA A 87 11.23 7.06 -7.96
C ALA A 87 11.81 6.59 -9.30
N ALA A 88 12.96 5.92 -9.25
CA ALA A 88 13.62 5.41 -10.46
C ALA A 88 12.87 4.27 -11.15
N CYS A 89 11.90 3.65 -10.45
CA CYS A 89 11.16 2.49 -10.96
C CYS A 89 9.71 2.80 -11.32
N ARG A 90 9.30 4.07 -11.26
CA ARG A 90 7.95 4.48 -11.61
C ARG A 90 7.72 4.38 -13.11
N GLY A 91 6.45 4.25 -13.51
CA GLY A 91 6.08 4.15 -14.91
C GLY A 91 6.28 2.77 -15.52
N GLN A 92 6.54 1.75 -14.70
CA GLN A 92 6.74 0.37 -15.15
C GLN A 92 5.55 -0.56 -14.82
N GLY A 93 4.46 0.00 -14.29
CA GLY A 93 3.28 -0.80 -13.92
C GLY A 93 3.39 -1.52 -12.59
N ILE A 94 4.44 -1.25 -11.80
CA ILE A 94 4.67 -1.91 -10.50
C ILE A 94 3.52 -1.64 -9.53
N GLY A 95 3.09 -0.37 -9.43
CA GLY A 95 1.99 0.00 -8.54
C GLY A 95 0.69 -0.70 -8.90
N PHE A 96 0.39 -0.81 -10.20
CA PHE A 96 -0.81 -1.50 -10.68
C PHE A 96 -0.79 -2.98 -10.29
N ARG A 97 0.37 -3.62 -10.45
CA ARG A 97 0.47 -5.04 -10.10
C ARG A 97 0.32 -5.27 -8.60
N LEU A 98 0.87 -4.38 -7.77
CA LEU A 98 0.67 -4.46 -6.32
C LEU A 98 -0.79 -4.32 -5.94
N LEU A 99 -1.52 -3.39 -6.59
CA LEU A 99 -2.96 -3.24 -6.35
C LEU A 99 -3.75 -4.45 -6.79
N ASP A 100 -3.42 -5.06 -7.95
CA ASP A 100 -4.04 -6.31 -8.39
C ASP A 100 -3.84 -7.43 -7.37
N MET A 101 -2.64 -7.56 -6.84
CA MET A 101 -2.35 -8.57 -5.83
C MET A 101 -3.14 -8.33 -4.55
N ALA A 102 -3.35 -7.07 -4.17
CA ALA A 102 -4.17 -6.74 -3.01
C ALA A 102 -5.61 -7.20 -3.22
N GLU A 103 -6.18 -7.01 -4.41
CA GLU A 103 -7.52 -7.51 -4.73
C GLU A 103 -7.58 -9.03 -4.65
N GLU A 104 -6.58 -9.70 -5.23
CA GLU A 104 -6.49 -11.17 -5.19
C GLU A 104 -6.42 -11.66 -3.75
N TYR A 105 -5.64 -10.98 -2.91
CA TYR A 105 -5.49 -11.32 -1.51
C TYR A 105 -6.79 -11.14 -0.74
N ALA A 106 -7.48 -10.01 -0.93
CA ALA A 106 -8.76 -9.74 -0.27
C ALA A 106 -9.79 -10.81 -0.65
N ALA A 107 -9.86 -11.16 -1.94
CA ALA A 107 -10.78 -12.20 -2.42
C ALA A 107 -10.47 -13.55 -1.78
N ALA A 108 -9.19 -13.91 -1.68
CA ALA A 108 -8.76 -15.17 -1.07
C ALA A 108 -9.11 -15.23 0.42
N LEU A 109 -9.12 -14.09 1.12
CA LEU A 109 -9.53 -14.00 2.52
C LEU A 109 -11.05 -13.94 2.71
N GLY A 110 -11.81 -13.81 1.63
CA GLY A 110 -13.27 -13.65 1.72
C GLY A 110 -13.70 -12.25 2.15
N LEU A 111 -12.82 -11.25 2.02
CA LEU A 111 -13.17 -9.87 2.31
C LEU A 111 -13.86 -9.27 1.10
N GLY A 112 -15.00 -8.60 1.32
CA GLY A 112 -15.86 -8.13 0.23
C GLY A 112 -15.51 -6.78 -0.35
N GLU A 113 -14.62 -6.04 0.29
CA GLU A 113 -14.26 -4.68 -0.13
C GLU A 113 -12.79 -4.38 0.13
N ILE A 114 -12.27 -3.42 -0.62
CA ILE A 114 -10.96 -2.81 -0.40
C ILE A 114 -11.18 -1.34 -0.08
N HIS A 115 -10.53 -0.83 0.95
CA HIS A 115 -10.58 0.57 1.35
C HIS A 115 -9.19 1.19 1.33
N LEU A 116 -9.11 2.48 1.03
CA LEU A 116 -7.88 3.27 1.15
C LEU A 116 -8.21 4.74 1.38
N HIS A 117 -7.23 5.50 1.83
CA HIS A 117 -7.35 6.95 1.92
C HIS A 117 -6.51 7.62 0.82
N VAL A 118 -6.99 8.75 0.34
CA VAL A 118 -6.26 9.59 -0.61
C VAL A 118 -6.42 11.05 -0.19
N GLU A 119 -5.37 11.84 -0.37
CA GLU A 119 -5.47 13.28 -0.11
C GLU A 119 -6.45 13.91 -1.11
N ARG A 120 -7.33 14.79 -0.60
CA ARG A 120 -8.39 15.40 -1.40
C ARG A 120 -7.84 16.13 -2.62
N ASP A 121 -6.70 16.79 -2.50
CA ASP A 121 -6.10 17.56 -3.58
C ASP A 121 -5.13 16.74 -4.47
N ASN A 122 -4.96 15.46 -4.19
CA ASN A 122 -4.15 14.58 -5.05
C ASN A 122 -5.01 14.08 -6.22
N LEU A 123 -5.23 14.96 -7.19
CA LEU A 123 -6.13 14.67 -8.31
C LEU A 123 -5.65 13.52 -9.19
N GLY A 124 -4.34 13.37 -9.34
CA GLY A 124 -3.77 12.27 -10.12
C GLY A 124 -4.09 10.91 -9.53
N ALA A 125 -3.86 10.75 -8.22
CA ALA A 125 -4.18 9.51 -7.51
C ALA A 125 -5.68 9.25 -7.50
N ARG A 126 -6.50 10.31 -7.30
CA ARG A 126 -7.95 10.15 -7.31
C ARG A 126 -8.46 9.62 -8.65
N ARG A 127 -7.93 10.14 -9.76
CA ARG A 127 -8.31 9.65 -11.10
C ARG A 127 -7.88 8.22 -11.32
N LEU A 128 -6.68 7.85 -10.83
CA LEU A 128 -6.19 6.48 -10.92
C LEU A 128 -7.12 5.51 -10.19
N TYR A 129 -7.45 5.81 -8.95
CA TYR A 129 -8.32 4.94 -8.15
C TYR A 129 -9.74 4.90 -8.71
N GLN A 130 -10.25 6.02 -9.22
CA GLN A 130 -11.56 6.05 -9.86
C GLN A 130 -11.61 5.11 -11.06
N ARG A 131 -10.58 5.15 -11.92
CA ARG A 131 -10.49 4.23 -13.07
C ARG A 131 -10.39 2.77 -12.63
N TRP A 132 -9.82 2.51 -11.46
CA TRP A 132 -9.72 1.16 -10.90
C TRP A 132 -11.05 0.68 -10.30
N GLY A 133 -12.04 1.54 -10.20
CA GLY A 133 -13.36 1.18 -9.68
C GLY A 133 -13.64 1.64 -8.25
N PHE A 134 -12.75 2.45 -7.66
CA PHE A 134 -13.00 3.01 -6.33
C PHE A 134 -14.00 4.15 -6.39
N GLY A 135 -14.87 4.23 -5.37
CA GLY A 135 -15.77 5.35 -5.15
C GLY A 135 -15.53 5.97 -3.79
N VAL A 136 -16.03 7.18 -3.59
CA VAL A 136 -15.92 7.89 -2.31
C VAL A 136 -16.89 7.30 -1.31
N LEU A 137 -16.39 6.81 -0.18
CA LEU A 137 -17.21 6.33 0.94
C LEU A 137 -17.45 7.42 1.97
N ALA A 138 -16.45 8.27 2.22
CA ALA A 138 -16.56 9.34 3.19
C ALA A 138 -15.57 10.45 2.89
N GLU A 139 -15.97 11.68 3.23
CA GLU A 139 -15.07 12.83 3.20
C GLU A 139 -14.59 13.08 4.64
N GLN A 140 -13.29 13.09 4.83
CA GLN A 140 -12.67 13.14 6.16
C GLN A 140 -11.63 14.28 6.21
N GLY A 141 -12.11 15.51 6.08
CA GLY A 141 -11.24 16.68 6.08
C GLY A 141 -10.36 16.74 4.84
N ALA A 142 -9.05 16.73 5.04
CA ALA A 142 -8.09 16.79 3.94
C ALA A 142 -7.99 15.49 3.15
N ARG A 143 -8.58 14.39 3.63
CA ARG A 143 -8.53 13.09 2.99
C ARG A 143 -9.91 12.58 2.62
N LEU A 144 -9.95 11.71 1.63
CA LEU A 144 -11.14 10.96 1.25
C LEU A 144 -10.89 9.48 1.57
N LEU A 145 -11.93 8.84 2.12
CA LEU A 145 -11.93 7.39 2.24
C LEU A 145 -12.58 6.83 0.97
N LEU A 146 -11.84 6.01 0.25
CA LEU A 146 -12.33 5.37 -0.97
C LEU A 146 -12.53 3.89 -0.72
N GLY A 147 -13.50 3.30 -1.43
CA GLY A 147 -13.75 1.87 -1.37
C GLY A 147 -14.10 1.30 -2.72
N LYS A 148 -13.82 -0.01 -2.86
CA LYS A 148 -14.17 -0.78 -4.04
C LYS A 148 -14.74 -2.11 -3.60
N LYS A 149 -15.90 -2.48 -4.14
CA LYS A 149 -16.48 -3.81 -3.92
C LYS A 149 -15.82 -4.82 -4.84
N LEU A 150 -15.56 -5.99 -4.30
CA LEU A 150 -14.97 -7.09 -5.05
C LEU A 150 -16.05 -8.04 -5.59
#